data_cf4da891c76e023a8de05af7273d01bd
#
_entry.id   cf4da891c76e023a8de05af7273d01bd
#
_cell.length_a   1.000
_cell.length_b   1.000
_cell.length_c   1.000
_cell.angle_alpha   90.00
_cell.angle_beta   90.00
_cell.angle_gamma   90.00
#
_symmetry.space_group_name_H-M   'P 1'
#
loop_
_entity.id
_entity.type
_entity.pdbx_description
1 polymer ?
#
loop_
_entity_poly.entity_id
_entity_poly.type
_entity_poly.pdbx_seq_one_letter_code
_entity_poly.pdbx_strand_id
1 'polypeptide(L)'
;MHASGVRMCIEAIWGGRTEILNCSGYDHNWVKVYHYTDDAAPLLPKGTLIHVTAYFDNTPSNKNVVDPRNWGGLGHRSIDNMAILIASPIAMTDEQFQAEMDTRRERLNLAKGQAAPGCPLCGFDTLPALPGVANGANPDRPDDPAQRPAAGQN
;
A
#
# COMPACT_ATOMS: atom_id res chain seq x y z
N MET A 1 -3.03 -14.73 -4.60
CA MET A 1 -1.85 -15.55 -5.00
C MET A 1 -2.32 -16.88 -5.57
N HIS A 2 -1.46 -17.59 -6.30
CA HIS A 2 -1.74 -18.97 -6.73
C HIS A 2 -1.30 -20.00 -5.67
N ALA A 3 -1.43 -21.29 -6.03
CA ALA A 3 -1.32 -22.44 -5.12
C ALA A 3 -0.02 -22.52 -4.30
N SER A 4 1.10 -22.07 -4.86
CA SER A 4 2.39 -22.06 -4.16
C SER A 4 2.54 -20.94 -3.14
N GLY A 5 1.61 -19.97 -3.12
CA GLY A 5 1.65 -18.84 -2.18
C GLY A 5 1.41 -19.29 -0.74
N VAL A 6 2.18 -18.74 0.20
CA VAL A 6 2.07 -19.05 1.63
C VAL A 6 1.89 -17.83 2.52
N ARG A 7 2.31 -16.65 2.06
CA ARG A 7 2.24 -15.41 2.84
C ARG A 7 2.30 -14.19 1.93
N MET A 8 1.66 -13.10 2.33
CA MET A 8 1.78 -11.79 1.70
C MET A 8 1.91 -10.71 2.77
N CYS A 9 2.84 -9.78 2.54
CA CYS A 9 3.01 -8.58 3.35
C CYS A 9 2.77 -7.35 2.48
N ILE A 10 2.19 -6.32 3.08
CA ILE A 10 1.93 -5.02 2.47
C ILE A 10 2.60 -3.98 3.33
N GLU A 11 3.41 -3.14 2.74
CA GLU A 11 4.18 -2.10 3.40
C GLU A 11 3.90 -0.75 2.74
N ALA A 12 3.80 0.29 3.54
CA ALA A 12 3.77 1.68 3.10
C ALA A 12 5.14 2.31 3.31
N ILE A 13 5.70 2.90 2.26
CA ILE A 13 7.00 3.58 2.29
C ILE A 13 6.77 5.06 1.98
N TRP A 14 7.13 5.94 2.91
CA TRP A 14 6.99 7.38 2.79
C TRP A 14 7.97 8.10 3.71
N GLY A 15 8.49 9.26 3.29
CA GLY A 15 9.36 10.11 4.12
C GLY A 15 10.58 9.40 4.72
N GLY A 16 11.14 8.39 4.01
CA GLY A 16 12.25 7.57 4.51
C GLY A 16 11.86 6.55 5.59
N ARG A 17 10.58 6.31 5.80
CA ARG A 17 10.03 5.33 6.76
C ARG A 17 9.34 4.19 6.02
N THR A 18 9.36 3.03 6.62
CA THR A 18 8.61 1.85 6.17
C THR A 18 7.70 1.38 7.31
N GLU A 19 6.43 1.21 7.00
CA GLU A 19 5.43 0.70 7.93
C GLU A 19 4.76 -0.54 7.35
N ILE A 20 4.71 -1.62 8.13
CA ILE A 20 3.98 -2.83 7.75
C ILE A 20 2.49 -2.58 8.01
N LEU A 21 1.70 -2.52 6.95
CA LEU A 21 0.25 -2.35 7.05
C LEU A 21 -0.45 -3.66 7.38
N ASN A 22 -0.02 -4.74 6.74
CA ASN A 22 -0.54 -6.08 6.97
C ASN A 22 0.49 -7.13 6.55
N CYS A 23 0.49 -8.27 7.25
CA CYS A 23 1.31 -9.41 6.89
C CYS A 23 0.55 -10.67 7.29
N SER A 24 -0.03 -11.36 6.31
CA SER A 24 -0.96 -12.48 6.55
C SER A 24 -0.49 -13.75 5.87
N GLY A 25 -0.72 -14.89 6.53
CA GLY A 25 -0.64 -16.19 5.89
C GLY A 25 -1.68 -16.31 4.78
N TYR A 26 -1.36 -17.10 3.77
CA TYR A 26 -2.25 -17.37 2.64
C TYR A 26 -2.56 -18.86 2.56
N ASP A 27 -3.83 -19.18 2.37
CA ASP A 27 -4.32 -20.51 2.06
C ASP A 27 -5.04 -20.44 0.70
N HIS A 28 -4.54 -21.19 -0.28
CA HIS A 28 -5.10 -21.22 -1.62
C HIS A 28 -6.57 -21.69 -1.65
N ASN A 29 -6.95 -22.54 -0.71
CA ASN A 29 -8.30 -23.08 -0.61
C ASN A 29 -9.25 -22.18 0.17
N TRP A 30 -8.74 -21.10 0.76
CA TRP A 30 -9.51 -20.16 1.57
C TRP A 30 -9.07 -18.70 1.31
N VAL A 31 -9.50 -18.14 0.20
CA VAL A 31 -9.23 -16.73 -0.13
C VAL A 31 -10.06 -15.84 0.77
N LYS A 32 -9.38 -14.92 1.48
CA LYS A 32 -10.01 -13.96 2.39
C LYS A 32 -9.82 -12.53 1.91
N VAL A 33 -10.81 -11.70 2.19
CA VAL A 33 -10.71 -10.25 2.09
C VAL A 33 -10.62 -9.69 3.50
N TYR A 34 -9.60 -8.90 3.78
CA TYR A 34 -9.41 -8.23 5.06
C TYR A 34 -9.92 -6.80 4.95
N HIS A 35 -10.89 -6.45 5.78
CA HIS A 35 -11.38 -5.09 5.91
C HIS A 35 -10.78 -4.47 7.17
N TYR A 36 -10.24 -3.29 7.04
CA TYR A 36 -9.87 -2.51 8.20
C TYR A 36 -11.14 -1.94 8.85
N THR A 37 -11.13 -1.83 10.16
CA THR A 37 -12.10 -0.97 10.85
C THR A 37 -11.78 0.49 10.57
N ASP A 38 -12.77 1.36 10.66
CA ASP A 38 -12.60 2.79 10.40
C ASP A 38 -11.49 3.43 11.23
N ASP A 39 -11.27 2.90 12.45
CA ASP A 39 -10.23 3.36 13.37
C ASP A 39 -8.81 2.98 12.94
N ALA A 40 -8.67 1.88 12.21
CA ALA A 40 -7.39 1.29 11.85
C ALA A 40 -7.11 1.34 10.34
N ALA A 41 -8.07 1.80 9.53
CA ALA A 41 -7.87 1.94 8.09
C ALA A 41 -6.68 2.88 7.82
N PRO A 42 -5.68 2.46 7.02
CA PRO A 42 -4.49 3.24 6.82
C PRO A 42 -4.77 4.61 6.18
N LEU A 43 -4.35 5.68 6.84
CA LEU A 43 -4.33 7.05 6.32
C LEU A 43 -2.93 7.30 5.75
N LEU A 44 -2.80 7.17 4.45
CA LEU A 44 -1.52 7.24 3.77
C LEU A 44 -1.36 8.59 3.06
N PRO A 45 -0.26 9.32 3.32
CA PRO A 45 -0.02 10.60 2.67
C PRO A 45 0.18 10.41 1.16
N LYS A 46 -0.10 11.46 0.40
CA LYS A 46 0.15 11.52 -1.04
C LYS A 46 1.62 11.20 -1.33
N GLY A 47 1.86 10.37 -2.33
CA GLY A 47 3.21 9.94 -2.71
C GLY A 47 3.73 8.74 -1.92
N THR A 48 2.92 8.14 -1.03
CA THR A 48 3.28 6.86 -0.40
C THR A 48 3.43 5.78 -1.45
N LEU A 49 4.55 5.06 -1.40
CA LEU A 49 4.77 3.85 -2.18
C LEU A 49 4.18 2.65 -1.42
N ILE A 50 3.34 1.87 -2.08
CA ILE A 50 2.87 0.58 -1.55
C ILE A 50 3.77 -0.52 -2.08
N HIS A 51 4.48 -1.17 -1.16
CA HIS A 51 5.33 -2.31 -1.46
C HIS A 51 4.63 -3.61 -1.05
N VAL A 52 4.63 -4.59 -1.94
CA VAL A 52 4.00 -5.90 -1.71
C VAL A 52 5.05 -6.97 -1.82
N THR A 53 5.21 -7.75 -0.75
CA THR A 53 6.10 -8.91 -0.72
C THR A 53 5.26 -10.18 -0.63
N ALA A 54 5.43 -11.08 -1.58
CA ALA A 54 4.78 -12.38 -1.59
C ALA A 54 5.79 -13.51 -1.40
N TYR A 55 5.42 -14.46 -0.57
CA TYR A 55 6.24 -15.63 -0.26
C TYR A 55 5.60 -16.86 -0.88
N PHE A 56 6.41 -17.70 -1.51
CA PHE A 56 5.99 -18.91 -2.18
C PHE A 56 6.79 -20.11 -1.64
N ASP A 57 6.11 -21.21 -1.45
CA ASP A 57 6.71 -22.49 -1.12
C ASP A 57 6.36 -23.50 -2.23
N ASN A 58 7.36 -23.82 -3.05
CA ASN A 58 7.25 -24.79 -4.14
C ASN A 58 7.78 -26.17 -3.72
N THR A 59 7.98 -26.42 -2.42
CA THR A 59 8.48 -27.71 -1.92
C THR A 59 7.35 -28.74 -1.75
N PRO A 60 7.70 -30.03 -1.61
CA PRO A 60 6.72 -31.08 -1.33
C PRO A 60 5.94 -30.91 -0.01
N SER A 61 6.38 -30.02 0.88
CA SER A 61 5.66 -29.71 2.12
C SER A 61 4.39 -28.90 1.87
N ASN A 62 4.34 -28.12 0.79
CA ASN A 62 3.14 -27.42 0.39
C ASN A 62 2.22 -28.32 -0.45
N LYS A 63 1.16 -28.82 0.20
CA LYS A 63 0.20 -29.75 -0.41
C LYS A 63 -0.64 -29.14 -1.54
N ASN A 64 -0.62 -27.82 -1.70
CA ASN A 64 -1.33 -27.13 -2.78
C ASN A 64 -0.51 -27.11 -4.08
N VAL A 65 0.78 -27.44 -4.03
CA VAL A 65 1.64 -27.53 -5.21
C VAL A 65 1.39 -28.86 -5.91
N VAL A 66 0.98 -28.80 -7.19
CA VAL A 66 0.60 -29.99 -7.96
C VAL A 66 1.79 -30.93 -8.20
N ASP A 67 2.92 -30.38 -8.62
CA ASP A 67 4.16 -31.13 -8.81
C ASP A 67 5.37 -30.26 -8.40
N PRO A 68 5.95 -30.49 -7.23
CA PRO A 68 7.07 -29.71 -6.73
C PRO A 68 8.38 -29.92 -7.50
N ARG A 69 8.43 -30.87 -8.43
CA ARG A 69 9.59 -31.08 -9.33
C ARG A 69 9.56 -30.10 -10.51
N ASN A 70 8.41 -29.51 -10.80
CA ASN A 70 8.29 -28.52 -11.85
C ASN A 70 8.88 -27.18 -11.41
N TRP A 71 9.47 -26.48 -12.35
CA TRP A 71 9.94 -25.13 -12.11
C TRP A 71 8.75 -24.17 -11.91
N GLY A 72 8.72 -23.51 -10.74
CA GLY A 72 7.74 -22.50 -10.39
C GLY A 72 8.14 -21.11 -10.93
N GLY A 73 7.85 -20.85 -12.20
CA GLY A 73 8.10 -19.52 -12.79
C GLY A 73 7.01 -18.52 -12.43
N LEU A 74 7.28 -17.23 -12.68
CA LEU A 74 6.29 -16.17 -12.61
C LEU A 74 5.32 -16.30 -13.80
N GLY A 75 4.01 -16.22 -13.55
CA GLY A 75 3.02 -16.30 -14.63
C GLY A 75 1.57 -16.28 -14.15
N HIS A 76 0.65 -16.46 -15.10
CA HIS A 76 -0.79 -16.37 -14.88
C HIS A 76 -1.51 -17.72 -14.77
N ARG A 77 -0.84 -18.83 -15.03
CA ARG A 77 -1.43 -20.15 -14.83
C ARG A 77 -1.54 -20.46 -13.34
N SER A 78 -2.53 -21.21 -12.92
CA SER A 78 -2.76 -21.54 -11.50
C SER A 78 -1.57 -22.24 -10.81
N ILE A 79 -0.68 -22.83 -11.60
CA ILE A 79 0.57 -23.47 -11.12
C ILE A 79 1.76 -22.51 -11.06
N ASP A 80 1.66 -21.33 -11.66
CA ASP A 80 2.73 -20.33 -11.66
C ASP A 80 2.71 -19.54 -10.35
N ASN A 81 3.87 -18.98 -9.98
CA ASN A 81 3.95 -18.04 -8.89
C ASN A 81 3.34 -16.69 -9.31
N MET A 82 2.27 -16.29 -8.65
CA MET A 82 1.63 -14.99 -8.89
C MET A 82 1.12 -14.40 -7.57
N ALA A 83 1.35 -13.11 -7.39
CA ALA A 83 0.74 -12.33 -6.32
C ALA A 83 0.13 -11.06 -6.88
N ILE A 84 -1.09 -10.77 -6.47
CA ILE A 84 -1.79 -9.54 -6.82
C ILE A 84 -2.38 -8.96 -5.54
N LEU A 85 -2.13 -7.67 -5.28
CA LEU A 85 -2.84 -6.90 -4.28
C LEU A 85 -4.11 -6.32 -4.95
N ILE A 86 -5.27 -6.67 -4.41
CA ILE A 86 -6.53 -6.05 -4.76
C ILE A 86 -6.93 -5.18 -3.57
N ALA A 87 -6.89 -3.87 -3.76
CA ALA A 87 -7.26 -2.89 -2.74
C ALA A 87 -8.22 -1.87 -3.33
N SER A 88 -9.09 -1.32 -2.49
CA SER A 88 -10.04 -0.25 -2.86
C SER A 88 -9.71 1.01 -2.05
N PRO A 89 -8.67 1.77 -2.43
CA PRO A 89 -8.33 3.00 -1.75
C PRO A 89 -9.41 4.06 -2.00
N ILE A 90 -9.64 4.91 -1.01
CA ILE A 90 -10.47 6.10 -1.13
C ILE A 90 -9.53 7.29 -1.31
N ALA A 91 -9.65 7.99 -2.44
CA ALA A 91 -8.90 9.21 -2.67
C ALA A 91 -9.52 10.35 -1.87
N MET A 92 -8.67 11.13 -1.20
CA MET A 92 -9.05 12.30 -0.41
C MET A 92 -8.37 13.55 -0.94
N THR A 93 -9.00 14.71 -0.76
CA THR A 93 -8.30 16.00 -0.89
C THR A 93 -7.36 16.19 0.31
N ASP A 94 -6.43 17.14 0.21
CA ASP A 94 -5.50 17.42 1.31
C ASP A 94 -6.28 17.88 2.57
N GLU A 95 -7.36 18.64 2.40
CA GLU A 95 -8.24 19.10 3.48
C GLU A 95 -9.00 17.95 4.13
N GLN A 96 -9.53 17.02 3.33
CA GLN A 96 -10.22 15.83 3.84
C GLN A 96 -9.25 14.91 4.60
N PHE A 97 -8.04 14.74 4.07
CA PHE A 97 -7.01 13.93 4.71
C PHE A 97 -6.60 14.54 6.06
N GLN A 98 -6.40 15.87 6.11
CA GLN A 98 -6.08 16.57 7.36
C GLN A 98 -7.20 16.45 8.39
N ALA A 99 -8.46 16.67 7.97
CA ALA A 99 -9.62 16.57 8.84
C ALA A 99 -9.78 15.14 9.43
N GLU A 100 -9.54 14.11 8.62
CA GLU A 100 -9.59 12.73 9.08
C GLU A 100 -8.44 12.41 10.05
N MET A 101 -7.25 12.93 9.83
CA MET A 101 -6.14 12.81 10.77
C MET A 101 -6.46 13.45 12.12
N ASP A 102 -7.04 14.66 12.10
CA ASP A 102 -7.40 15.37 13.33
C ASP A 102 -8.50 14.63 14.10
N THR A 103 -9.54 14.18 13.41
CA THR A 103 -10.60 13.34 13.99
C THR A 103 -10.04 12.08 14.64
N ARG A 104 -9.12 11.41 13.95
CA ARG A 104 -8.52 10.18 14.47
C ARG A 104 -7.59 10.45 15.65
N ARG A 105 -6.84 11.55 15.62
CA ARG A 105 -6.00 11.98 16.74
C ARG A 105 -6.82 12.20 18.00
N GLU A 106 -7.93 12.94 17.88
CA GLU A 106 -8.84 13.20 19.00
C GLU A 106 -9.46 11.90 19.52
N ARG A 107 -10.00 11.08 18.64
CA ARG A 107 -10.66 9.82 19.01
C ARG A 107 -9.73 8.84 19.71
N LEU A 108 -8.48 8.75 19.28
CA LEU A 108 -7.47 7.88 19.87
C LEU A 108 -6.71 8.55 21.03
N ASN A 109 -7.03 9.81 21.35
CA ASN A 109 -6.37 10.61 22.39
C ASN A 109 -4.85 10.59 22.27
N LEU A 110 -4.35 10.81 21.05
CA LEU A 110 -2.91 10.75 20.76
C LEU A 110 -2.21 12.03 21.22
N ALA A 111 -1.11 11.85 21.93
CA ALA A 111 -0.22 12.96 22.27
C ALA A 111 0.50 13.49 21.02
N LYS A 112 0.98 14.72 21.10
CA LYS A 112 1.82 15.30 20.05
C LYS A 112 3.05 14.44 19.79
N GLY A 113 3.29 14.11 18.51
CA GLY A 113 4.38 13.24 18.09
C GLY A 113 4.11 11.73 18.25
N GLN A 114 2.94 11.35 18.75
CA GLN A 114 2.56 9.95 18.90
C GLN A 114 1.89 9.46 17.63
N ALA A 115 2.48 8.45 17.00
CA ALA A 115 1.88 7.73 15.88
C ALA A 115 0.91 6.64 16.39
N ALA A 116 -0.07 6.27 15.55
CA ALA A 116 -0.95 5.13 15.79
C ALA A 116 -0.89 4.16 14.61
N PRO A 117 -1.18 2.87 14.83
CA PRO A 117 -1.34 1.91 13.74
C PRO A 117 -2.33 2.43 12.69
N GLY A 118 -1.95 2.38 11.41
CA GLY A 118 -2.77 2.91 10.31
C GLY A 118 -2.82 4.43 10.19
N CYS A 119 -2.22 5.18 11.11
CA CYS A 119 -2.09 6.63 11.01
C CYS A 119 -0.74 7.11 11.55
N PRO A 120 0.35 6.84 10.84
CA PRO A 120 1.68 7.20 11.30
C PRO A 120 1.89 8.71 11.43
N LEU A 121 1.08 9.52 10.72
CA LEU A 121 1.15 10.97 10.74
C LEU A 121 0.19 11.63 11.73
N CYS A 122 -0.74 10.90 12.34
CA CYS A 122 -1.72 11.49 13.25
C CYS A 122 -1.12 12.23 14.45
N GLY A 123 0.13 11.95 14.80
CA GLY A 123 0.85 12.65 15.87
C GLY A 123 1.58 13.92 15.43
N PHE A 124 1.56 14.29 14.16
CA PHE A 124 2.30 15.44 13.63
C PHE A 124 1.34 16.56 13.24
N ASP A 125 1.71 17.80 13.55
CA ASP A 125 0.88 18.97 13.25
C ASP A 125 0.92 19.37 11.75
N THR A 126 1.93 18.91 11.04
CA THR A 126 2.10 19.14 9.59
C THR A 126 2.63 17.89 8.91
N LEU A 127 2.19 17.65 7.69
CA LEU A 127 2.78 16.61 6.86
C LEU A 127 4.27 16.92 6.64
N PRO A 128 5.19 16.01 6.96
CA PRO A 128 6.59 16.21 6.61
C PRO A 128 6.70 16.32 5.09
N ALA A 129 7.41 17.34 4.61
CA ALA A 129 7.71 17.48 3.20
C ALA A 129 8.40 16.21 2.71
N LEU A 130 7.83 15.55 1.69
CA LEU A 130 8.46 14.39 1.10
C LEU A 130 9.68 14.84 0.31
N PRO A 131 10.89 14.33 0.61
CA PRO A 131 12.07 14.66 -0.19
C PRO A 131 11.83 14.25 -1.65
N GLY A 132 11.89 15.21 -2.58
CA GLY A 132 11.77 14.95 -4.02
C GLY A 132 10.37 15.02 -4.61
N VAL A 133 9.32 15.25 -3.83
CA VAL A 133 7.98 15.56 -4.34
C VAL A 133 7.78 17.08 -4.27
N ALA A 134 8.32 17.79 -5.26
CA ALA A 134 7.96 19.18 -5.46
C ALA A 134 6.47 19.23 -5.84
N ASN A 135 5.67 19.82 -4.96
CA ASN A 135 4.28 20.25 -5.13
C ASN A 135 3.57 19.79 -6.43
N GLY A 136 3.23 18.51 -6.50
CA GLY A 136 2.29 18.00 -7.51
C GLY A 136 2.81 17.78 -8.93
N ALA A 137 4.02 18.18 -9.27
CA ALA A 137 4.61 17.94 -10.58
C ALA A 137 5.32 16.57 -10.59
N ASN A 138 4.81 15.64 -11.36
CA ASN A 138 5.55 14.44 -11.75
C ASN A 138 6.19 14.70 -13.12
N PRO A 139 7.53 14.93 -13.21
CA PRO A 139 8.19 15.27 -14.47
C PRO A 139 8.08 14.18 -15.53
N ASP A 140 7.80 12.95 -15.15
CA ASP A 140 7.70 11.81 -16.05
C ASP A 140 6.25 11.48 -16.46
N ARG A 141 5.27 12.30 -16.05
CA ARG A 141 3.87 12.11 -16.42
C ARG A 141 3.53 12.92 -17.67
N PRO A 142 3.26 12.28 -18.82
CA PRO A 142 3.02 12.98 -20.09
C PRO A 142 1.80 13.93 -20.09
N ASP A 143 0.92 13.78 -19.09
CA ASP A 143 -0.33 14.57 -18.97
C ASP A 143 -0.27 15.60 -17.83
N ASP A 144 0.88 15.86 -17.23
CA ASP A 144 1.00 16.83 -16.13
C ASP A 144 0.64 18.23 -16.64
N PRO A 145 -0.42 18.86 -16.10
CA PRO A 145 -0.84 20.21 -16.55
C PRO A 145 0.24 21.28 -16.38
N ALA A 146 1.24 21.06 -15.52
CA ALA A 146 2.38 21.96 -15.37
C ALA A 146 3.36 21.91 -16.56
N GLN A 147 3.29 20.87 -17.39
CA GLN A 147 4.13 20.71 -18.60
C GLN A 147 3.44 21.15 -19.89
N ARG A 148 2.17 21.57 -19.85
CA ARG A 148 1.51 22.11 -21.02
C ARG A 148 2.07 23.49 -21.34
N PRO A 149 2.61 23.71 -22.55
CA PRO A 149 2.98 25.06 -22.98
C PRO A 149 1.75 25.93 -22.89
N ALA A 150 1.91 27.13 -22.34
CA ALA A 150 0.85 28.12 -22.30
C ALA A 150 0.24 28.25 -23.70
N ALA A 151 -1.08 28.03 -23.82
CA ALA A 151 -1.77 28.16 -25.08
C ALA A 151 -1.49 29.57 -25.63
N GLY A 152 -0.79 29.62 -26.76
CA GLY A 152 -0.40 30.87 -27.39
C GLY A 152 -1.63 31.71 -27.66
N GLN A 153 -1.62 32.91 -27.13
CA GLN A 153 -2.51 33.96 -27.56
C GLN A 153 -2.03 34.39 -28.97
N ASN A 154 -2.81 33.96 -29.97
CA ASN A 154 -2.81 34.63 -31.29
C ASN A 154 -3.95 35.62 -31.33
#